data_e61d655017190feb97f1e57aa24c5042
#
_entry.id   e61d655017190feb97f1e57aa24c5042
#
_cell.length_a   1.000
_cell.length_b   1.000
_cell.length_c   1.000
_cell.angle_alpha   90.00
_cell.angle_beta   90.00
_cell.angle_gamma   90.00
#
_symmetry.space_group_name_H-M   'P 1'
#
loop_
_entity.id
_entity.type
_entity.pdbx_description
1 polymer ?
#
loop_
_entity_poly.entity_id
_entity_poly.type
_entity_poly.pdbx_seq_one_letter_code
_entity_poly.pdbx_strand_id
1 'polypeptide(L)'
;MKKYLSLIITLSSLICGAQNLPALAFGSIERIENFDTDLVEPRNIDIWLPENFDKTKNYSVVYMHDGQMLFDSSKTWNKTSWDADDTFGKLLKDGKIKDCIIVGIWNIPEKRYADYFPQRIIDSITEPTKSKILKLQINGEPSADNYVKFIVTELKPFIDKNYPTKPEAENTFMIGSSMGGLISIYGLCEYPNTFGGVACLSIHSPLASFELIDENTDNEVSSKFRDYLERNLPEANTKKIYFDYGNLTGDSFYKPYQSKIDKIMVSKGYSSTLWQTLFFEGESHTEISWAKRLSIPVLFLLNND
;
A
#
# COMPACT_ATOMS: atom_id res chain seq x y z
N MET A 1 -28.28 -65.86 1.75
CA MET A 1 -28.04 -64.80 0.75
C MET A 1 -27.31 -63.62 1.43
N LYS A 2 -25.98 -63.52 1.23
CA LYS A 2 -25.17 -62.41 1.79
C LYS A 2 -25.13 -61.29 0.75
N LYS A 3 -25.67 -60.11 1.09
CA LYS A 3 -25.58 -58.90 0.27
C LYS A 3 -24.24 -58.23 0.51
N TYR A 4 -23.40 -58.17 -0.51
CA TYR A 4 -22.16 -57.36 -0.53
C TYR A 4 -22.54 -55.92 -0.87
N LEU A 5 -22.28 -55.00 0.04
CA LEU A 5 -22.45 -53.56 -0.14
C LEU A 5 -21.11 -53.05 -0.70
N SER A 6 -21.05 -52.74 -2.00
CA SER A 6 -19.86 -52.14 -2.62
C SER A 6 -19.85 -50.67 -2.29
N LEU A 7 -18.84 -50.24 -1.50
CA LEU A 7 -18.55 -48.85 -1.18
C LEU A 7 -17.79 -48.28 -2.38
N ILE A 8 -18.46 -47.42 -3.18
CA ILE A 8 -17.80 -46.65 -4.25
C ILE A 8 -17.18 -45.46 -3.60
N ILE A 9 -15.84 -45.45 -3.43
CA ILE A 9 -15.05 -44.29 -3.05
C ILE A 9 -14.84 -43.45 -4.31
N THR A 10 -15.60 -42.37 -4.46
CA THR A 10 -15.34 -41.35 -5.47
C THR A 10 -14.13 -40.53 -5.04
N LEU A 11 -12.99 -40.80 -5.67
CA LEU A 11 -11.79 -39.98 -5.56
C LEU A 11 -12.07 -38.69 -6.33
N SER A 12 -12.47 -37.62 -5.65
CA SER A 12 -12.49 -36.27 -6.22
C SER A 12 -11.04 -35.83 -6.39
N SER A 13 -10.50 -35.95 -7.61
CA SER A 13 -9.24 -35.29 -7.97
C SER A 13 -9.45 -33.77 -7.86
N LEU A 14 -8.90 -33.17 -6.84
CA LEU A 14 -8.63 -31.73 -6.79
C LEU A 14 -7.72 -31.40 -7.98
N ILE A 15 -8.29 -30.88 -9.06
CA ILE A 15 -7.52 -30.22 -10.11
C ILE A 15 -6.98 -28.95 -9.46
N CYS A 16 -5.78 -29.02 -8.88
CA CYS A 16 -5.00 -27.85 -8.52
C CYS A 16 -4.59 -27.19 -9.84
N GLY A 17 -5.41 -26.27 -10.34
CA GLY A 17 -5.03 -25.43 -11.46
C GLY A 17 -3.74 -24.71 -11.06
N ALA A 18 -2.67 -24.84 -11.86
CA ALA A 18 -1.43 -24.12 -11.61
C ALA A 18 -1.76 -22.62 -11.56
N GLN A 19 -1.66 -22.02 -10.37
CA GLN A 19 -1.84 -20.58 -10.20
C GLN A 19 -0.82 -19.87 -11.09
N ASN A 20 -1.27 -18.85 -11.81
CA ASN A 20 -0.39 -18.03 -12.66
C ASN A 20 0.39 -17.05 -11.79
N LEU A 21 1.29 -17.58 -10.94
CA LEU A 21 2.11 -16.80 -10.03
C LEU A 21 3.18 -15.99 -10.78
N PRO A 22 3.65 -14.86 -10.23
CA PRO A 22 4.76 -14.09 -10.80
C PRO A 22 6.08 -14.87 -10.74
N ALA A 23 6.97 -14.62 -11.70
CA ALA A 23 8.36 -15.04 -11.63
C ALA A 23 9.12 -14.11 -10.66
N LEU A 24 9.93 -14.68 -9.78
CA LEU A 24 10.65 -13.96 -8.73
C LEU A 24 12.15 -14.14 -8.87
N ALA A 25 12.91 -13.11 -8.51
CA ALA A 25 14.35 -13.22 -8.31
C ALA A 25 14.70 -13.76 -6.93
N PHE A 26 13.89 -13.42 -5.90
CA PHE A 26 14.09 -13.85 -4.51
C PHE A 26 12.79 -14.30 -3.86
N GLY A 27 12.87 -15.34 -3.03
CA GLY A 27 11.75 -15.78 -2.21
C GLY A 27 10.67 -16.60 -2.95
N SER A 28 9.48 -16.62 -2.40
CA SER A 28 8.31 -17.31 -2.96
C SER A 28 7.04 -16.54 -2.70
N ILE A 29 5.98 -16.80 -3.48
CA ILE A 29 4.66 -16.22 -3.30
C ILE A 29 3.62 -17.29 -3.03
N GLU A 30 2.80 -17.07 -2.03
CA GLU A 30 1.53 -17.72 -1.80
C GLU A 30 0.41 -16.75 -2.17
N ARG A 31 -0.51 -17.16 -3.07
CA ARG A 31 -1.66 -16.33 -3.47
C ARG A 31 -2.93 -16.82 -2.84
N ILE A 32 -3.66 -15.92 -2.22
CA ILE A 32 -5.06 -16.10 -1.86
C ILE A 32 -5.89 -15.44 -2.94
N GLU A 33 -6.57 -16.25 -3.76
CA GLU A 33 -7.46 -15.73 -4.79
C GLU A 33 -8.80 -15.33 -4.17
N ASN A 34 -9.28 -14.15 -4.56
CA ASN A 34 -10.58 -13.62 -4.13
C ASN A 34 -10.79 -13.72 -2.62
N PHE A 35 -9.86 -13.13 -1.83
CA PHE A 35 -9.99 -13.09 -0.37
C PHE A 35 -11.40 -12.66 0.02
N ASP A 36 -12.08 -13.52 0.78
CA ASP A 36 -13.48 -13.34 1.16
C ASP A 36 -13.64 -12.23 2.20
N THR A 37 -14.50 -11.26 1.93
CA THR A 37 -14.77 -10.09 2.76
C THR A 37 -16.11 -9.47 2.40
N ASP A 38 -16.83 -8.97 3.40
CA ASP A 38 -18.04 -8.19 3.22
C ASP A 38 -17.80 -6.66 3.18
N LEU A 39 -16.56 -6.22 3.39
CA LEU A 39 -16.23 -4.78 3.50
C LEU A 39 -15.93 -4.15 2.15
N VAL A 40 -15.28 -4.88 1.26
CA VAL A 40 -14.88 -4.44 -0.07
C VAL A 40 -15.06 -5.57 -1.08
N GLU A 41 -14.95 -5.27 -2.37
CA GLU A 41 -14.93 -6.30 -3.40
C GLU A 41 -13.81 -7.32 -3.13
N PRO A 42 -14.08 -8.65 -3.20
CA PRO A 42 -13.06 -9.69 -3.05
C PRO A 42 -11.90 -9.49 -4.01
N ARG A 43 -10.68 -9.67 -3.53
CA ARG A 43 -9.46 -9.40 -4.29
C ARG A 43 -8.36 -10.38 -3.99
N ASN A 44 -7.41 -10.51 -4.91
CA ASN A 44 -6.25 -11.35 -4.70
C ASN A 44 -5.30 -10.71 -3.68
N ILE A 45 -4.70 -11.56 -2.85
CA ILE A 45 -3.65 -11.20 -1.90
C ILE A 45 -2.44 -12.06 -2.20
N ASP A 46 -1.31 -11.45 -2.48
CA ASP A 46 -0.03 -12.12 -2.68
C ASP A 46 0.82 -11.99 -1.42
N ILE A 47 1.18 -13.09 -0.81
CA ILE A 47 2.05 -13.13 0.36
C ILE A 47 3.44 -13.54 -0.13
N TRP A 48 4.38 -12.59 -0.17
CA TRP A 48 5.77 -12.87 -0.47
C TRP A 48 6.53 -13.26 0.79
N LEU A 49 7.22 -14.39 0.71
CA LEU A 49 8.04 -14.99 1.77
C LEU A 49 9.51 -14.95 1.32
N PRO A 50 10.45 -14.50 2.19
CA PRO A 50 11.87 -14.43 1.83
C PRO A 50 12.47 -15.83 1.58
N GLU A 51 13.63 -15.90 0.90
CA GLU A 51 14.29 -17.18 0.57
C GLU A 51 14.53 -18.07 1.80
N ASN A 52 14.87 -17.45 2.95
CA ASN A 52 15.16 -18.16 4.19
C ASN A 52 13.95 -18.10 5.14
N PHE A 53 12.72 -18.15 4.61
CA PHE A 53 11.54 -18.18 5.44
C PHE A 53 11.53 -19.41 6.36
N ASP A 54 11.40 -19.15 7.66
CA ASP A 54 11.43 -20.16 8.71
C ASP A 54 10.25 -19.94 9.67
N LYS A 55 9.37 -20.92 9.78
CA LYS A 55 8.18 -20.84 10.65
C LYS A 55 8.51 -20.73 12.14
N THR A 56 9.76 -20.92 12.53
CA THR A 56 10.22 -20.74 13.92
C THR A 56 10.66 -19.32 14.26
N LYS A 57 10.79 -18.45 13.23
CA LYS A 57 11.09 -17.02 13.38
C LYS A 57 9.81 -16.20 13.38
N ASN A 58 9.91 -14.92 13.76
CA ASN A 58 8.81 -13.95 13.66
C ASN A 58 9.21 -12.79 12.74
N TYR A 59 8.29 -12.41 11.84
CA TYR A 59 8.50 -11.47 10.76
C TYR A 59 7.72 -10.17 10.96
N SER A 60 8.32 -9.05 10.62
CA SER A 60 7.58 -7.80 10.37
C SER A 60 6.70 -7.95 9.11
N VAL A 61 5.62 -7.20 9.02
CA VAL A 61 4.68 -7.27 7.87
C VAL A 61 4.63 -5.93 7.15
N VAL A 62 4.84 -5.97 5.84
CA VAL A 62 4.70 -4.82 4.95
C VAL A 62 3.51 -5.03 4.03
N TYR A 63 2.43 -4.30 4.26
CA TYR A 63 1.28 -4.26 3.37
C TYR A 63 1.59 -3.32 2.20
N MET A 64 1.58 -3.83 0.98
CA MET A 64 1.83 -3.04 -0.22
C MET A 64 0.58 -2.97 -1.09
N HIS A 65 0.17 -1.76 -1.43
CA HIS A 65 -0.97 -1.53 -2.33
C HIS A 65 -0.60 -1.83 -3.78
N ASP A 66 -1.63 -2.01 -4.62
CA ASP A 66 -1.46 -2.33 -6.04
C ASP A 66 -0.65 -3.64 -6.25
N GLY A 67 -0.99 -4.68 -5.48
CA GLY A 67 -0.25 -5.94 -5.33
C GLY A 67 0.12 -6.62 -6.65
N GLN A 68 -0.71 -6.46 -7.70
CA GLN A 68 -0.45 -7.00 -9.05
C GLN A 68 0.73 -6.34 -9.76
N MET A 69 1.21 -5.19 -9.27
CA MET A 69 2.31 -4.43 -9.88
C MET A 69 3.66 -4.66 -9.20
N LEU A 70 3.73 -5.49 -8.15
CA LEU A 70 4.89 -5.51 -7.25
C LEU A 70 6.07 -6.35 -7.76
N PHE A 71 5.85 -7.47 -8.47
CA PHE A 71 6.86 -8.49 -8.59
C PHE A 71 7.33 -8.78 -10.04
N ASP A 72 6.42 -8.99 -10.98
CA ASP A 72 6.73 -9.51 -12.32
C ASP A 72 6.15 -8.62 -13.41
N SER A 73 6.99 -7.88 -14.10
CA SER A 73 6.59 -6.97 -15.18
C SER A 73 5.90 -7.69 -16.35
N SER A 74 6.15 -9.00 -16.55
CA SER A 74 5.48 -9.77 -17.59
C SER A 74 3.98 -9.96 -17.32
N LYS A 75 3.57 -9.85 -16.05
CA LYS A 75 2.19 -10.01 -15.59
C LYS A 75 1.42 -8.71 -15.45
N THR A 76 2.11 -7.57 -15.45
CA THR A 76 1.48 -6.27 -15.29
C THR A 76 0.91 -5.74 -16.60
N TRP A 77 -0.11 -4.87 -16.52
CA TRP A 77 -0.78 -4.30 -17.69
C TRP A 77 0.13 -3.38 -18.53
N ASN A 78 1.07 -2.68 -17.89
CA ASN A 78 1.99 -1.73 -18.54
C ASN A 78 3.42 -2.30 -18.72
N LYS A 79 3.62 -3.59 -18.43
CA LYS A 79 4.90 -4.30 -18.54
C LYS A 79 6.04 -3.70 -17.69
N THR A 80 5.67 -3.09 -16.56
CA THR A 80 6.62 -2.59 -15.55
C THR A 80 6.24 -3.13 -14.17
N SER A 81 7.20 -3.30 -13.27
CA SER A 81 6.98 -3.74 -11.89
C SER A 81 7.77 -2.88 -10.90
N TRP A 82 7.49 -3.07 -9.64
CA TRP A 82 8.26 -2.46 -8.55
C TRP A 82 9.53 -3.25 -8.23
N ASP A 83 9.67 -4.46 -8.76
CA ASP A 83 10.76 -5.39 -8.45
C ASP A 83 10.97 -5.51 -6.92
N ALA A 84 9.85 -5.67 -6.20
CA ALA A 84 9.84 -5.63 -4.74
C ALA A 84 10.62 -6.82 -4.15
N ASP A 85 10.49 -8.01 -4.74
CA ASP A 85 11.23 -9.21 -4.31
C ASP A 85 12.75 -9.04 -4.47
N ASP A 86 13.21 -8.40 -5.55
CA ASP A 86 14.60 -8.03 -5.77
C ASP A 86 15.13 -7.08 -4.67
N THR A 87 14.37 -6.02 -4.39
CA THR A 87 14.77 -5.02 -3.41
C THR A 87 14.80 -5.59 -2.00
N PHE A 88 13.70 -6.21 -1.56
CA PHE A 88 13.62 -6.79 -0.23
C PHE A 88 14.57 -7.98 -0.06
N GLY A 89 14.65 -8.86 -1.06
CA GLY A 89 15.54 -10.02 -1.04
C GLY A 89 17.01 -9.64 -0.88
N LYS A 90 17.48 -8.62 -1.63
CA LYS A 90 18.85 -8.09 -1.50
C LYS A 90 19.11 -7.48 -0.12
N LEU A 91 18.19 -6.64 0.37
CA LEU A 91 18.33 -6.00 1.68
C LEU A 91 18.33 -7.01 2.84
N LEU A 92 17.50 -8.05 2.76
CA LEU A 92 17.49 -9.15 3.75
C LEU A 92 18.78 -9.96 3.69
N LYS A 93 19.25 -10.33 2.49
CA LYS A 93 20.51 -11.05 2.29
C LYS A 93 21.71 -10.29 2.83
N ASP A 94 21.70 -8.97 2.67
CA ASP A 94 22.75 -8.08 3.18
C ASP A 94 22.62 -7.78 4.69
N GLY A 95 21.57 -8.29 5.36
CA GLY A 95 21.31 -8.04 6.79
C GLY A 95 20.97 -6.58 7.11
N LYS A 96 20.51 -5.80 6.14
CA LYS A 96 20.26 -4.36 6.29
C LYS A 96 18.88 -4.05 6.87
N ILE A 97 17.95 -4.98 6.79
CA ILE A 97 16.58 -4.81 7.29
C ILE A 97 16.16 -5.98 8.19
N LYS A 98 15.16 -5.75 9.02
CA LYS A 98 14.51 -6.78 9.83
C LYS A 98 13.89 -7.85 8.95
N ASP A 99 13.87 -9.11 9.43
CA ASP A 99 13.12 -10.19 8.79
C ASP A 99 11.66 -9.74 8.57
N CYS A 100 11.19 -9.80 7.33
CA CYS A 100 9.84 -9.35 6.95
C CYS A 100 9.22 -10.22 5.87
N ILE A 101 7.88 -10.15 5.80
CA ILE A 101 7.06 -10.64 4.69
C ILE A 101 6.34 -9.46 4.03
N ILE A 102 5.99 -9.61 2.75
CA ILE A 102 5.18 -8.62 2.04
C ILE A 102 3.78 -9.20 1.82
N VAL A 103 2.77 -8.38 2.09
CA VAL A 103 1.37 -8.67 1.78
C VAL A 103 0.93 -7.72 0.67
N GLY A 104 1.00 -8.19 -0.57
CA GLY A 104 0.60 -7.44 -1.76
C GLY A 104 -0.92 -7.48 -1.95
N ILE A 105 -1.58 -6.37 -1.72
CA ILE A 105 -3.03 -6.24 -1.85
C ILE A 105 -3.36 -5.77 -3.26
N TRP A 106 -3.99 -6.63 -4.06
CA TRP A 106 -4.38 -6.26 -5.41
C TRP A 106 -5.47 -5.19 -5.38
N ASN A 107 -5.36 -4.20 -6.25
CA ASN A 107 -6.48 -3.32 -6.51
C ASN A 107 -7.46 -3.96 -7.50
N ILE A 108 -8.69 -3.47 -7.52
CA ILE A 108 -9.67 -3.69 -8.57
C ILE A 108 -9.70 -2.39 -9.38
N PRO A 109 -9.30 -2.39 -10.67
CA PRO A 109 -9.08 -1.16 -11.44
C PRO A 109 -10.25 -0.19 -11.37
N GLU A 110 -11.48 -0.68 -11.50
CA GLU A 110 -12.71 0.12 -11.48
C GLU A 110 -13.04 0.68 -10.09
N LYS A 111 -12.49 0.10 -9.03
CA LYS A 111 -12.70 0.50 -7.62
C LYS A 111 -11.51 1.22 -7.00
N ARG A 112 -10.35 1.24 -7.69
CA ARG A 112 -9.11 1.75 -7.12
C ARG A 112 -9.24 3.17 -6.58
N TYR A 113 -9.92 4.06 -7.30
CA TYR A 113 -10.16 5.42 -6.81
C TYR A 113 -11.12 5.45 -5.62
N ALA A 114 -12.18 4.64 -5.63
CA ALA A 114 -13.13 4.54 -4.52
C ALA A 114 -12.46 4.03 -3.25
N ASP A 115 -11.61 2.98 -3.37
CA ASP A 115 -10.90 2.35 -2.25
C ASP A 115 -9.74 3.20 -1.71
N TYR A 116 -9.12 4.05 -2.55
CA TYR A 116 -7.89 4.75 -2.17
C TYR A 116 -8.08 6.25 -1.93
N PHE A 117 -9.23 6.81 -2.28
CA PHE A 117 -9.49 8.24 -2.03
C PHE A 117 -10.00 8.45 -0.59
N PRO A 118 -9.28 9.18 0.27
CA PRO A 118 -9.62 9.35 1.67
C PRO A 118 -11.07 9.81 1.89
N GLN A 119 -11.89 9.00 2.56
CA GLN A 119 -13.33 9.21 2.76
C GLN A 119 -13.62 10.53 3.45
N ARG A 120 -12.89 10.86 4.53
CA ARG A 120 -13.07 12.09 5.30
C ARG A 120 -12.90 13.35 4.47
N ILE A 121 -12.13 13.27 3.39
CA ILE A 121 -11.94 14.41 2.48
C ILE A 121 -13.20 14.61 1.64
N ILE A 122 -13.77 13.52 1.08
CA ILE A 122 -15.05 13.57 0.35
C ILE A 122 -16.15 14.19 1.22
N ASP A 123 -16.20 13.83 2.51
CA ASP A 123 -17.20 14.32 3.43
C ASP A 123 -17.03 15.81 3.77
N SER A 124 -15.82 16.35 3.59
CA SER A 124 -15.46 17.72 3.95
C SER A 124 -15.49 18.74 2.80
N ILE A 125 -15.51 18.29 1.55
CA ILE A 125 -15.57 19.17 0.39
C ILE A 125 -17.00 19.57 0.05
N THR A 126 -17.13 20.74 -0.60
CA THR A 126 -18.44 21.35 -0.91
C THR A 126 -18.89 21.06 -2.36
N GLU A 127 -20.17 21.32 -2.63
CA GLU A 127 -20.67 21.32 -4.00
C GLU A 127 -20.17 22.58 -4.75
N PRO A 128 -19.85 22.53 -6.06
CA PRO A 128 -19.99 21.36 -6.94
C PRO A 128 -18.77 20.44 -6.97
N THR A 129 -17.74 20.69 -6.19
CA THR A 129 -16.47 19.92 -6.18
C THR A 129 -16.73 18.46 -5.84
N LYS A 130 -17.55 18.21 -4.81
CA LYS A 130 -17.91 16.86 -4.36
C LYS A 130 -18.53 16.05 -5.49
N SER A 131 -19.57 16.57 -6.14
CA SER A 131 -20.22 15.89 -7.28
C SER A 131 -19.25 15.61 -8.43
N LYS A 132 -18.32 16.52 -8.72
CA LYS A 132 -17.30 16.28 -9.75
C LYS A 132 -16.37 15.13 -9.41
N ILE A 133 -15.84 15.09 -8.16
CA ILE A 133 -14.94 14.02 -7.69
C ILE A 133 -15.67 12.66 -7.71
N LEU A 134 -16.88 12.60 -7.16
CA LEU A 134 -17.67 11.37 -7.15
C LEU A 134 -17.94 10.84 -8.56
N LYS A 135 -18.30 11.71 -9.49
CA LYS A 135 -18.64 11.32 -10.85
C LYS A 135 -17.44 11.00 -11.73
N LEU A 136 -16.37 11.81 -11.67
CA LEU A 136 -15.27 11.76 -12.64
C LEU A 136 -14.08 10.93 -12.17
N GLN A 137 -13.91 10.77 -10.86
CA GLN A 137 -12.75 10.06 -10.32
C GLN A 137 -13.16 8.78 -9.58
N ILE A 138 -14.11 8.86 -8.66
CA ILE A 138 -14.52 7.71 -7.84
C ILE A 138 -15.44 6.78 -8.64
N ASN A 139 -16.25 7.33 -9.52
CA ASN A 139 -17.22 6.59 -10.35
C ASN A 139 -18.15 5.70 -9.48
N GLY A 140 -18.75 6.30 -8.45
CA GLY A 140 -19.63 5.62 -7.51
C GLY A 140 -19.51 6.12 -6.09
N GLU A 141 -19.71 5.22 -5.15
CA GLU A 141 -19.59 5.52 -3.72
C GLU A 141 -18.14 5.32 -3.24
N PRO A 142 -17.60 6.22 -2.42
CA PRO A 142 -16.28 6.05 -1.81
C PRO A 142 -16.29 4.87 -0.84
N SER A 143 -15.18 4.12 -0.80
CA SER A 143 -15.04 2.91 0.02
C SER A 143 -13.75 2.86 0.83
N ALA A 144 -13.01 3.98 0.91
CA ALA A 144 -11.70 4.02 1.57
C ALA A 144 -11.75 3.62 3.05
N ASP A 145 -12.78 4.02 3.79
CA ASP A 145 -12.96 3.62 5.19
C ASP A 145 -13.13 2.10 5.31
N ASN A 146 -13.94 1.50 4.42
CA ASN A 146 -14.13 0.06 4.36
C ASN A 146 -12.84 -0.66 3.93
N TYR A 147 -12.09 -0.09 2.98
CA TYR A 147 -10.83 -0.69 2.53
C TYR A 147 -9.78 -0.73 3.65
N VAL A 148 -9.58 0.36 4.38
CA VAL A 148 -8.66 0.36 5.52
C VAL A 148 -9.18 -0.54 6.65
N LYS A 149 -10.50 -0.53 6.92
CA LYS A 149 -11.11 -1.42 7.88
C LYS A 149 -10.89 -2.89 7.50
N PHE A 150 -11.07 -3.27 6.23
CA PHE A 150 -10.76 -4.61 5.72
C PHE A 150 -9.32 -5.02 6.05
N ILE A 151 -8.34 -4.15 5.76
CA ILE A 151 -6.93 -4.43 6.08
C ILE A 151 -6.76 -4.70 7.59
N VAL A 152 -7.33 -3.85 8.43
CA VAL A 152 -7.10 -3.86 9.88
C VAL A 152 -7.87 -4.96 10.60
N THR A 153 -9.13 -5.21 10.20
CA THR A 153 -10.03 -6.10 10.95
C THR A 153 -10.19 -7.49 10.38
N GLU A 154 -9.77 -7.71 9.12
CA GLU A 154 -9.91 -9.01 8.46
C GLU A 154 -8.56 -9.52 7.93
N LEU A 155 -7.90 -8.76 7.05
CA LEU A 155 -6.68 -9.22 6.41
C LEU A 155 -5.52 -9.35 7.41
N LYS A 156 -5.24 -8.33 8.23
CA LYS A 156 -4.15 -8.40 9.22
C LYS A 156 -4.36 -9.53 10.23
N PRO A 157 -5.54 -9.73 10.85
CA PRO A 157 -5.77 -10.88 11.73
C PRO A 157 -5.60 -12.23 11.03
N PHE A 158 -5.97 -12.31 9.74
CA PHE A 158 -5.76 -13.52 8.95
C PHE A 158 -4.25 -13.78 8.76
N ILE A 159 -3.47 -12.77 8.40
CA ILE A 159 -2.01 -12.87 8.21
C ILE A 159 -1.34 -13.26 9.54
N ASP A 160 -1.66 -12.59 10.63
CA ASP A 160 -1.06 -12.87 11.95
C ASP A 160 -1.39 -14.28 12.49
N LYS A 161 -2.54 -14.82 12.09
CA LYS A 161 -2.95 -16.19 12.46
C LYS A 161 -2.23 -17.27 11.65
N ASN A 162 -1.96 -17.01 10.36
CA ASN A 162 -1.49 -18.05 9.43
C ASN A 162 0.02 -18.00 9.18
N TYR A 163 0.66 -16.88 9.49
CA TYR A 163 2.10 -16.67 9.33
C TYR A 163 2.73 -16.26 10.67
N PRO A 164 4.00 -16.60 10.90
CA PRO A 164 4.71 -16.23 12.13
C PRO A 164 5.08 -14.76 12.10
N THR A 165 4.15 -13.88 12.41
CA THR A 165 4.33 -12.43 12.40
C THR A 165 4.62 -11.89 13.79
N LYS A 166 5.12 -10.64 13.81
CA LYS A 166 5.14 -9.76 14.99
C LYS A 166 3.93 -8.84 14.86
N PRO A 167 2.82 -9.09 15.59
CA PRO A 167 1.56 -8.39 15.36
C PRO A 167 1.52 -6.94 15.85
N GLU A 168 2.53 -6.51 16.62
CA GLU A 168 2.62 -5.17 17.20
C GLU A 168 2.79 -4.09 16.11
N ALA A 169 2.30 -2.90 16.41
CA ALA A 169 2.31 -1.78 15.47
C ALA A 169 3.71 -1.47 14.89
N GLU A 170 4.74 -1.48 15.74
CA GLU A 170 6.13 -1.20 15.34
C GLU A 170 6.73 -2.21 14.33
N ASN A 171 6.03 -3.30 14.07
CA ASN A 171 6.40 -4.33 13.09
C ASN A 171 5.40 -4.41 11.91
N THR A 172 4.47 -3.47 11.81
CA THR A 172 3.41 -3.43 10.78
C THR A 172 3.49 -2.14 9.98
N PHE A 173 3.71 -2.24 8.67
CA PHE A 173 3.95 -1.08 7.81
C PHE A 173 3.05 -1.11 6.56
N MET A 174 2.80 0.06 5.97
CA MET A 174 2.18 0.17 4.65
C MET A 174 3.08 0.93 3.68
N ILE A 175 3.11 0.48 2.43
CA ILE A 175 3.82 1.15 1.33
C ILE A 175 2.88 1.26 0.13
N GLY A 176 2.86 2.43 -0.50
CA GLY A 176 2.13 2.63 -1.75
C GLY A 176 2.61 3.86 -2.50
N SER A 177 2.28 3.92 -3.80
CA SER A 177 2.56 5.09 -4.63
C SER A 177 1.28 5.80 -5.06
N SER A 178 1.41 7.08 -5.37
CA SER A 178 0.28 7.86 -5.88
C SER A 178 -0.94 7.79 -4.95
N MET A 179 -2.07 7.28 -5.45
CA MET A 179 -3.27 6.99 -4.64
C MET A 179 -2.99 5.94 -3.56
N GLY A 180 -2.08 4.95 -3.81
CA GLY A 180 -1.64 3.99 -2.80
C GLY A 180 -0.91 4.67 -1.64
N GLY A 181 -0.16 5.74 -1.90
CA GLY A 181 0.42 6.59 -0.85
C GLY A 181 -0.64 7.36 -0.05
N LEU A 182 -1.70 7.84 -0.71
CA LEU A 182 -2.82 8.50 -0.02
C LEU A 182 -3.52 7.56 0.96
N ILE A 183 -3.85 6.35 0.52
CA ILE A 183 -4.53 5.40 1.40
C ILE A 183 -3.61 4.87 2.50
N SER A 184 -2.28 4.81 2.28
CA SER A 184 -1.32 4.45 3.32
C SER A 184 -1.30 5.47 4.45
N ILE A 185 -1.14 6.78 4.15
CA ILE A 185 -1.14 7.81 5.19
C ILE A 185 -2.52 7.97 5.85
N TYR A 186 -3.60 7.79 5.08
CA TYR A 186 -4.96 7.80 5.61
C TYR A 186 -5.16 6.66 6.60
N GLY A 187 -4.75 5.44 6.26
CA GLY A 187 -4.82 4.28 7.14
C GLY A 187 -4.00 4.45 8.42
N LEU A 188 -2.82 5.07 8.35
CA LEU A 188 -2.04 5.40 9.53
C LEU A 188 -2.78 6.40 10.44
N CYS A 189 -3.44 7.41 9.86
CA CYS A 189 -4.19 8.41 10.62
C CYS A 189 -5.45 7.81 11.28
N GLU A 190 -6.20 6.96 10.56
CA GLU A 190 -7.44 6.35 11.09
C GLU A 190 -7.14 5.22 12.08
N TYR A 191 -6.01 4.50 11.93
CA TYR A 191 -5.64 3.36 12.77
C TYR A 191 -4.19 3.46 13.30
N PRO A 192 -3.85 4.50 14.08
CA PRO A 192 -2.47 4.76 14.51
C PRO A 192 -1.92 3.67 15.44
N ASN A 193 -2.78 2.89 16.08
CA ASN A 193 -2.37 1.79 16.95
C ASN A 193 -2.10 0.47 16.20
N THR A 194 -2.38 0.42 14.89
CA THR A 194 -2.16 -0.77 14.07
C THR A 194 -0.85 -0.70 13.30
N PHE A 195 -0.44 0.49 12.86
CA PHE A 195 0.72 0.67 12.00
C PHE A 195 1.84 1.44 12.70
N GLY A 196 3.08 0.96 12.54
CA GLY A 196 4.30 1.61 13.02
C GLY A 196 4.86 2.65 12.06
N GLY A 197 4.45 2.59 10.79
CA GLY A 197 4.87 3.58 9.82
C GLY A 197 4.33 3.33 8.41
N VAL A 198 4.53 4.32 7.56
CA VAL A 198 4.11 4.29 6.14
C VAL A 198 5.17 4.90 5.22
N ALA A 199 5.22 4.40 3.98
CA ALA A 199 5.95 5.02 2.90
C ALA A 199 5.01 5.38 1.74
N CYS A 200 4.97 6.66 1.42
CA CYS A 200 4.08 7.27 0.43
C CYS A 200 4.92 7.80 -0.74
N LEU A 201 5.20 6.94 -1.74
CA LEU A 201 6.00 7.31 -2.89
C LEU A 201 5.16 8.12 -3.87
N SER A 202 5.67 9.26 -4.34
CA SER A 202 4.95 10.14 -5.27
C SER A 202 3.48 10.31 -4.87
N ILE A 203 3.21 10.59 -3.60
CA ILE A 203 1.84 10.67 -3.07
C ILE A 203 0.99 11.65 -3.89
N HIS A 204 -0.20 11.20 -4.33
CA HIS A 204 -1.11 12.03 -5.10
C HIS A 204 -1.78 13.13 -4.24
N SER A 205 -0.95 14.00 -3.69
CA SER A 205 -1.37 15.06 -2.77
C SER A 205 -2.28 16.16 -3.35
N PRO A 206 -2.36 16.38 -4.68
CA PRO A 206 -3.41 17.23 -5.26
C PRO A 206 -4.82 16.66 -5.08
N LEU A 207 -4.99 15.35 -4.98
CA LEU A 207 -6.24 14.57 -4.91
C LEU A 207 -7.22 14.83 -6.11
N ALA A 208 -6.89 15.73 -7.00
CA ALA A 208 -7.65 15.96 -8.23
C ALA A 208 -6.95 15.28 -9.40
N SER A 209 -7.68 14.91 -10.47
CA SER A 209 -7.06 14.38 -11.68
C SER A 209 -6.06 15.39 -12.26
N PHE A 210 -5.00 14.89 -12.92
CA PHE A 210 -3.97 15.74 -13.53
C PHE A 210 -4.53 16.77 -14.51
N GLU A 211 -5.68 16.51 -15.12
CA GLU A 211 -6.39 17.44 -16.00
C GLU A 211 -7.02 18.63 -15.27
N LEU A 212 -7.24 18.49 -13.96
CA LEU A 212 -7.84 19.51 -13.08
C LEU A 212 -6.82 20.21 -12.20
N ILE A 213 -5.53 19.83 -12.28
CA ILE A 213 -4.44 20.45 -11.51
C ILE A 213 -3.88 21.62 -12.30
N ASP A 214 -3.90 22.80 -11.66
CA ASP A 214 -3.15 23.97 -12.12
C ASP A 214 -1.90 24.10 -11.23
N GLU A 215 -0.72 24.26 -11.85
CA GLU A 215 0.57 24.39 -11.16
C GLU A 215 0.59 25.51 -10.10
N ASN A 216 -0.28 26.50 -10.26
CA ASN A 216 -0.32 27.70 -9.41
C ASN A 216 -1.50 27.73 -8.44
N THR A 217 -2.44 26.77 -8.54
CA THR A 217 -3.69 26.85 -7.78
C THR A 217 -3.79 25.72 -6.77
N ASP A 218 -3.90 26.10 -5.52
CA ASP A 218 -4.30 25.20 -4.44
C ASP A 218 -5.80 24.89 -4.60
N ASN A 219 -6.16 23.65 -4.82
CA ASN A 219 -7.57 23.28 -4.95
C ASN A 219 -8.19 22.96 -3.59
N GLU A 220 -9.52 23.06 -3.50
CA GLU A 220 -10.28 22.79 -2.27
C GLU A 220 -9.94 21.42 -1.68
N VAL A 221 -9.85 20.39 -2.54
CA VAL A 221 -9.66 19.00 -2.12
C VAL A 221 -8.30 18.81 -1.43
N SER A 222 -7.22 19.34 -2.01
CA SER A 222 -5.90 19.26 -1.41
C SER A 222 -5.79 20.11 -0.13
N SER A 223 -6.52 21.22 -0.06
CA SER A 223 -6.61 22.02 1.19
C SER A 223 -7.28 21.21 2.30
N LYS A 224 -8.42 20.55 2.02
CA LYS A 224 -9.10 19.69 2.98
C LYS A 224 -8.25 18.48 3.40
N PHE A 225 -7.45 17.94 2.49
CA PHE A 225 -6.50 16.88 2.84
C PHE A 225 -5.44 17.37 3.83
N ARG A 226 -4.88 18.55 3.63
CA ARG A 226 -3.93 19.13 4.58
C ARG A 226 -4.57 19.43 5.93
N ASP A 227 -5.78 20.00 5.95
CA ASP A 227 -6.56 20.22 7.18
C ASP A 227 -6.80 18.89 7.93
N TYR A 228 -7.04 17.81 7.18
CA TYR A 228 -7.18 16.47 7.73
C TYR A 228 -5.86 15.98 8.34
N LEU A 229 -4.73 16.07 7.62
CA LEU A 229 -3.42 15.68 8.13
C LEU A 229 -3.04 16.47 9.39
N GLU A 230 -3.24 17.78 9.39
CA GLU A 230 -2.94 18.62 10.57
C GLU A 230 -3.67 18.14 11.82
N ARG A 231 -4.92 17.70 11.67
CA ARG A 231 -5.76 17.23 12.79
C ARG A 231 -5.51 15.78 13.20
N ASN A 232 -5.21 14.89 12.25
CA ASN A 232 -5.27 13.45 12.45
C ASN A 232 -3.93 12.73 12.35
N LEU A 233 -2.84 13.39 11.91
CA LEU A 233 -1.52 12.77 12.00
C LEU A 233 -1.23 12.35 13.44
N PRO A 234 -0.69 11.13 13.66
CA PRO A 234 -0.29 10.65 14.98
C PRO A 234 0.60 11.65 15.71
N GLU A 235 0.76 11.46 17.01
CA GLU A 235 1.72 12.25 17.79
C GLU A 235 3.11 12.15 17.17
N ALA A 236 3.78 13.30 17.07
CA ALA A 236 5.12 13.39 16.49
C ALA A 236 6.09 12.43 17.16
N ASN A 237 6.98 11.86 16.38
CA ASN A 237 8.00 10.93 16.83
C ASN A 237 7.49 9.61 17.43
N THR A 238 6.26 9.19 17.10
CA THR A 238 5.71 7.88 17.45
C THR A 238 5.63 6.92 16.26
N LYS A 239 5.64 7.44 15.02
CA LYS A 239 5.47 6.67 13.78
C LYS A 239 6.49 7.09 12.74
N LYS A 240 6.94 6.12 11.92
CA LYS A 240 7.80 6.40 10.77
C LYS A 240 6.95 6.83 9.57
N ILE A 241 7.21 8.00 9.01
CA ILE A 241 6.47 8.54 7.85
C ILE A 241 7.47 8.95 6.78
N TYR A 242 7.36 8.36 5.60
CA TYR A 242 8.22 8.66 4.46
C TYR A 242 7.39 9.19 3.31
N PHE A 243 7.86 10.28 2.70
CA PHE A 243 7.35 10.83 1.46
C PHE A 243 8.47 10.97 0.44
N ASP A 244 8.14 10.84 -0.83
CA ASP A 244 9.03 11.25 -1.91
C ASP A 244 8.25 11.75 -3.12
N TYR A 245 8.97 12.37 -4.06
CA TYR A 245 8.45 12.75 -5.37
C TYR A 245 9.61 13.03 -6.35
N GLY A 246 9.32 12.89 -7.64
CA GLY A 246 10.19 13.29 -8.73
C GLY A 246 9.82 14.67 -9.30
N ASN A 247 10.17 14.90 -10.57
CA ASN A 247 9.81 16.14 -11.29
C ASN A 247 9.43 15.93 -12.75
N LEU A 248 9.23 14.68 -13.17
CA LEU A 248 8.77 14.36 -14.52
C LEU A 248 7.36 13.75 -14.50
N THR A 249 6.65 13.86 -15.60
CA THR A 249 5.27 13.38 -15.75
C THR A 249 4.35 13.90 -14.64
N GLY A 250 3.53 13.07 -14.00
CA GLY A 250 2.64 13.48 -12.90
C GLY A 250 3.35 14.11 -11.71
N ASP A 251 4.59 13.69 -11.42
CA ASP A 251 5.38 14.22 -10.29
C ASP A 251 5.78 15.70 -10.48
N SER A 252 5.77 16.21 -11.71
CA SER A 252 6.07 17.62 -12.00
C SER A 252 5.15 18.59 -11.24
N PHE A 253 3.94 18.18 -10.90
CA PHE A 253 2.96 18.98 -10.17
C PHE A 253 3.09 18.88 -8.64
N TYR A 254 3.86 17.94 -8.07
CA TYR A 254 3.76 17.59 -6.65
C TYR A 254 4.51 18.50 -5.69
N LYS A 255 5.60 19.12 -6.15
CA LYS A 255 6.45 19.96 -5.29
C LYS A 255 5.68 21.01 -4.46
N PRO A 256 4.78 21.82 -5.03
CA PRO A 256 4.06 22.85 -4.23
C PRO A 256 3.11 22.24 -3.19
N TYR A 257 2.52 21.07 -3.49
CA TYR A 257 1.63 20.36 -2.56
C TYR A 257 2.43 19.68 -1.45
N GLN A 258 3.49 18.96 -1.80
CA GLN A 258 4.35 18.29 -0.82
C GLN A 258 4.99 19.29 0.13
N SER A 259 5.47 20.44 -0.37
CA SER A 259 6.03 21.49 0.49
C SER A 259 5.05 22.03 1.55
N LYS A 260 3.75 21.99 1.30
CA LYS A 260 2.72 22.36 2.28
C LYS A 260 2.52 21.25 3.32
N ILE A 261 2.58 19.99 2.91
CA ILE A 261 2.56 18.83 3.84
C ILE A 261 3.79 18.89 4.75
N ASP A 262 4.98 19.15 4.18
CA ASP A 262 6.22 19.26 4.96
C ASP A 262 6.16 20.35 6.02
N LYS A 263 5.50 21.48 5.73
CA LYS A 263 5.27 22.53 6.74
C LYS A 263 4.39 22.02 7.90
N ILE A 264 3.39 21.19 7.63
CA ILE A 264 2.57 20.56 8.67
C ILE A 264 3.44 19.63 9.51
N MET A 265 4.27 18.78 8.88
CA MET A 265 5.18 17.86 9.60
C MET A 265 6.11 18.64 10.54
N VAL A 266 6.72 19.74 10.05
CA VAL A 266 7.58 20.62 10.86
C VAL A 266 6.78 21.26 12.00
N SER A 267 5.60 21.84 11.73
CA SER A 267 4.78 22.50 12.73
C SER A 267 4.30 21.59 13.85
N LYS A 268 4.10 20.31 13.54
CA LYS A 268 3.73 19.26 14.50
C LYS A 268 4.94 18.70 15.26
N GLY A 269 6.18 19.08 14.92
CA GLY A 269 7.40 18.68 15.62
C GLY A 269 7.94 17.31 15.21
N TYR A 270 7.62 16.82 14.01
CA TYR A 270 8.24 15.58 13.49
C TYR A 270 9.74 15.77 13.26
N SER A 271 10.55 14.82 13.75
CA SER A 271 12.01 14.82 13.59
C SER A 271 12.44 14.06 12.34
N SER A 272 13.63 14.37 11.82
CA SER A 272 14.21 13.69 10.67
C SER A 272 14.53 12.21 10.89
N THR A 273 14.46 11.72 12.12
CA THR A 273 14.63 10.30 12.45
C THR A 273 13.37 9.49 12.15
N LEU A 274 12.18 10.10 12.28
CA LEU A 274 10.90 9.42 12.07
C LEU A 274 10.04 10.02 10.96
N TRP A 275 10.52 11.07 10.31
CA TRP A 275 9.91 11.63 9.10
C TRP A 275 10.97 12.03 8.08
N GLN A 276 10.74 11.68 6.83
CA GLN A 276 11.57 12.10 5.69
C GLN A 276 10.69 12.47 4.51
N THR A 277 11.08 13.53 3.79
CA THR A 277 10.60 13.84 2.44
C THR A 277 11.79 13.98 1.52
N LEU A 278 11.85 13.17 0.45
CA LEU A 278 12.95 13.16 -0.49
C LEU A 278 12.50 13.58 -1.89
N PHE A 279 13.33 14.39 -2.55
CA PHE A 279 13.13 14.81 -3.93
C PHE A 279 14.11 14.07 -4.85
N PHE A 280 13.60 13.53 -5.95
CA PHE A 280 14.37 12.78 -6.95
C PHE A 280 14.29 13.49 -8.30
N GLU A 281 15.33 14.25 -8.62
CA GLU A 281 15.43 14.95 -9.90
C GLU A 281 15.53 13.96 -11.06
N GLY A 282 14.76 14.19 -12.13
CA GLY A 282 14.74 13.34 -13.33
C GLY A 282 13.87 12.09 -13.19
N GLU A 283 13.22 11.86 -12.04
CA GLU A 283 12.35 10.70 -11.86
C GLU A 283 10.88 11.02 -12.16
N SER A 284 10.20 10.02 -12.72
CA SER A 284 8.83 10.10 -13.25
C SER A 284 7.82 9.45 -12.29
N HIS A 285 6.54 9.70 -12.54
CA HIS A 285 5.42 9.03 -11.86
C HIS A 285 5.16 7.64 -12.46
N THR A 286 6.08 6.71 -12.25
CA THR A 286 6.04 5.36 -12.83
C THR A 286 6.64 4.31 -11.91
N GLU A 287 6.22 3.05 -12.10
CA GLU A 287 6.76 1.88 -11.39
C GLU A 287 8.28 1.75 -11.55
N ILE A 288 8.82 2.05 -12.74
CA ILE A 288 10.27 2.03 -12.99
C ILE A 288 11.01 3.01 -12.07
N SER A 289 10.46 4.22 -11.92
CA SER A 289 11.06 5.23 -11.04
C SER A 289 10.91 4.84 -9.56
N TRP A 290 9.79 4.23 -9.16
CA TRP A 290 9.59 3.76 -7.80
C TRP A 290 10.46 2.55 -7.48
N ALA A 291 10.60 1.59 -8.39
CA ALA A 291 11.50 0.45 -8.24
C ALA A 291 12.95 0.87 -7.96
N LYS A 292 13.49 1.83 -8.72
CA LYS A 292 14.85 2.33 -8.55
C LYS A 292 15.17 2.84 -7.14
N ARG A 293 14.17 3.39 -6.45
CA ARG A 293 14.34 4.03 -5.15
C ARG A 293 13.65 3.32 -3.98
N LEU A 294 12.98 2.19 -4.24
CA LEU A 294 12.23 1.44 -3.23
C LEU A 294 13.10 1.03 -2.02
N SER A 295 14.38 0.78 -2.23
CA SER A 295 15.31 0.45 -1.15
C SER A 295 15.41 1.54 -0.08
N ILE A 296 15.18 2.80 -0.41
CA ILE A 296 15.30 3.93 0.52
C ILE A 296 14.17 3.90 1.57
N PRO A 297 12.86 3.91 1.18
CA PRO A 297 11.78 3.81 2.16
C PRO A 297 11.77 2.45 2.90
N VAL A 298 12.19 1.36 2.26
CA VAL A 298 12.30 0.05 2.92
C VAL A 298 13.34 0.09 4.03
N LEU A 299 14.53 0.65 3.78
CA LEU A 299 15.54 0.87 4.81
C LEU A 299 15.03 1.80 5.91
N PHE A 300 14.35 2.88 5.56
CA PHE A 300 13.80 3.81 6.54
C PHE A 300 12.78 3.14 7.49
N LEU A 301 11.89 2.29 6.96
CA LEU A 301 10.87 1.61 7.78
C LEU A 301 11.43 0.44 8.58
N LEU A 302 12.33 -0.36 8.00
CA LEU A 302 12.70 -1.70 8.47
C LEU A 302 14.17 -1.81 8.93
N ASN A 303 14.92 -0.70 9.08
CA ASN A 303 16.31 -0.77 9.55
C ASN A 303 16.44 -1.58 10.86
N ASN A 304 17.61 -2.17 11.05
CA ASN A 304 17.94 -3.03 12.20
C ASN A 304 18.40 -2.25 13.46
N ASP A 305 18.28 -0.91 13.45
CA ASP A 305 18.72 -0.07 14.58
C ASP A 305 17.80 -0.16 15.81
#